data_c242fa174c7e9737b044169c94517eac
#
_entry.id   c242fa174c7e9737b044169c94517eac
#
_cell.length_a   1.000
_cell.length_b   1.000
_cell.length_c   1.000
_cell.angle_alpha   90.00
_cell.angle_beta   90.00
_cell.angle_gamma   90.00
#
_symmetry.space_group_name_H-M   'P 1'
#
loop_
_entity.id
_entity.type
_entity.pdbx_description
1 polymer ?
#
loop_
_entity_poly.entity_id
_entity_poly.type
_entity_poly.pdbx_seq_one_letter_code
_entity_poly.pdbx_strand_id
1 'polypeptide(L)'
;MYFKDIAKRHRSNRLYWHLAKREQGAALFVSLMMLIVVLILSISMSTISLQGEKASRNDRDRQIALMAAEAALKDAEMDIDPQTAIAGSRADTFDPKSNLFFEAGCAKGDANLYQGMCLPALQGQTPVWFVNDLASDASGSASVKFGRFTGQSMVIGKGSFPAKLPRYIIEAVQDLEAGRKADEQTKYLFRITAVGFGANENTQVVLQSFYRKAEKS
;
A
#
# COMPACT_ATOMS: atom_id res chain seq x y z
N MET A 1 -50.72 -101.00 5.25
CA MET A 1 -51.45 -100.80 6.51
C MET A 1 -51.12 -99.40 7.05
N TYR A 2 -52.13 -98.60 7.22
CA TYR A 2 -52.20 -97.20 7.75
C TYR A 2 -51.60 -96.07 6.96
N PHE A 3 -52.48 -95.40 6.22
CA PHE A 3 -52.47 -94.01 5.80
C PHE A 3 -52.61 -93.08 6.98
N LYS A 4 -51.88 -91.97 6.95
CA LYS A 4 -52.27 -90.84 7.76
C LYS A 4 -52.01 -89.58 6.97
N ASP A 5 -53.10 -88.91 6.60
CA ASP A 5 -53.19 -87.61 5.98
C ASP A 5 -52.47 -86.54 6.78
N ILE A 6 -51.69 -85.74 6.08
CA ILE A 6 -51.25 -84.44 6.59
C ILE A 6 -51.78 -83.36 5.64
N ALA A 7 -52.81 -82.66 6.10
CA ALA A 7 -53.37 -81.50 5.46
C ALA A 7 -52.34 -80.39 5.36
N LYS A 8 -51.99 -79.98 4.13
CA LYS A 8 -51.17 -78.89 3.86
C LYS A 8 -52.01 -77.58 4.06
N ARG A 9 -51.71 -76.88 5.17
CA ARG A 9 -52.23 -75.58 5.52
C ARG A 9 -51.64 -74.55 4.59
N HIS A 10 -52.33 -74.12 3.58
CA HIS A 10 -51.99 -72.96 2.73
C HIS A 10 -52.04 -71.73 3.60
N ARG A 11 -50.87 -71.24 3.96
CA ARG A 11 -50.71 -69.93 4.57
C ARG A 11 -50.74 -68.91 3.46
N SER A 12 -51.85 -68.18 3.28
CA SER A 12 -52.03 -67.07 2.44
C SER A 12 -51.07 -65.93 2.90
N ASN A 13 -49.95 -65.78 2.19
CA ASN A 13 -49.12 -64.57 2.30
C ASN A 13 -49.90 -63.43 1.70
N ARG A 14 -50.60 -62.69 2.54
CA ARG A 14 -51.07 -61.35 2.14
C ARG A 14 -49.85 -60.46 2.01
N LEU A 15 -49.34 -60.26 0.78
CA LEU A 15 -48.46 -59.16 0.43
C LEU A 15 -49.24 -57.87 0.73
N TYR A 16 -48.82 -57.19 1.79
CA TYR A 16 -49.23 -55.82 2.02
C TYR A 16 -48.53 -54.98 0.96
N TRP A 17 -49.20 -54.76 -0.15
CA TRP A 17 -48.85 -53.66 -1.05
C TRP A 17 -49.13 -52.36 -0.29
N HIS A 18 -48.11 -51.81 0.34
CA HIS A 18 -48.16 -50.44 0.75
C HIS A 18 -48.37 -49.63 -0.52
N LEU A 19 -49.58 -49.14 -0.69
CA LEU A 19 -49.90 -48.10 -1.64
C LEU A 19 -48.99 -46.95 -1.30
N ALA A 20 -47.85 -46.83 -1.97
CA ALA A 20 -47.09 -45.62 -1.99
C ALA A 20 -48.03 -44.52 -2.53
N LYS A 21 -48.54 -43.71 -1.63
CA LYS A 21 -49.28 -42.50 -1.98
C LYS A 21 -48.37 -41.77 -2.98
N ARG A 22 -48.86 -41.59 -4.21
CA ARG A 22 -48.20 -40.82 -5.24
C ARG A 22 -48.16 -39.37 -4.79
N GLU A 23 -47.10 -38.97 -4.14
CA GLU A 23 -46.80 -37.59 -3.79
C GLU A 23 -46.27 -36.87 -5.04
N GLN A 24 -47.09 -36.81 -6.09
CA GLN A 24 -46.69 -36.28 -7.38
C GLN A 24 -46.53 -34.74 -7.41
N GLY A 25 -47.08 -34.02 -6.42
CA GLY A 25 -46.98 -32.57 -6.32
C GLY A 25 -45.78 -32.06 -5.50
N ALA A 26 -45.38 -32.80 -4.44
CA ALA A 26 -44.32 -32.37 -3.54
C ALA A 26 -42.93 -32.45 -4.17
N ALA A 27 -42.65 -33.44 -5.02
CA ALA A 27 -41.36 -33.58 -5.69
C ALA A 27 -41.05 -32.40 -6.62
N LEU A 28 -42.05 -31.87 -7.34
CA LEU A 28 -41.88 -30.73 -8.23
C LEU A 28 -41.63 -29.43 -7.42
N PHE A 29 -42.31 -29.28 -6.29
CA PHE A 29 -42.08 -28.13 -5.39
C PHE A 29 -40.68 -28.15 -4.77
N VAL A 30 -40.24 -29.31 -4.29
CA VAL A 30 -38.89 -29.48 -3.73
C VAL A 30 -37.81 -29.25 -4.78
N SER A 31 -37.98 -29.75 -6.02
CA SER A 31 -37.01 -29.51 -7.09
C SER A 31 -36.94 -28.04 -7.49
N LEU A 32 -38.09 -27.33 -7.51
CA LEU A 32 -38.11 -25.89 -7.78
C LEU A 32 -37.41 -25.09 -6.67
N MET A 33 -37.66 -25.43 -5.40
CA MET A 33 -36.98 -24.82 -4.26
C MET A 33 -35.44 -25.05 -4.31
N MET A 34 -35.01 -26.28 -4.60
CA MET A 34 -33.59 -26.60 -4.77
C MET A 34 -32.95 -25.79 -5.89
N LEU A 35 -33.64 -25.64 -7.02
CA LEU A 35 -33.15 -24.87 -8.16
C LEU A 35 -32.99 -23.38 -7.83
N ILE A 36 -33.94 -22.80 -7.09
CA ILE A 36 -33.85 -21.41 -6.61
C ILE A 36 -32.66 -21.23 -5.67
N VAL A 37 -32.46 -22.15 -4.72
CA VAL A 37 -31.31 -22.10 -3.79
C VAL A 37 -29.97 -22.18 -4.54
N VAL A 38 -29.84 -23.10 -5.51
CA VAL A 38 -28.64 -23.22 -6.34
C VAL A 38 -28.40 -21.96 -7.18
N LEU A 39 -29.44 -21.35 -7.72
CA LEU A 39 -29.33 -20.07 -8.45
C LEU A 39 -28.81 -18.95 -7.56
N ILE A 40 -29.35 -18.79 -6.35
CA ILE A 40 -28.90 -17.76 -5.38
C ILE A 40 -27.44 -17.99 -5.00
N LEU A 41 -27.03 -19.23 -4.71
CA LEU A 41 -25.65 -19.57 -4.40
C LEU A 41 -24.70 -19.27 -5.57
N SER A 42 -25.10 -19.57 -6.81
CA SER A 42 -24.30 -19.32 -8.00
C SER A 42 -24.05 -17.81 -8.24
N ILE A 43 -25.08 -16.98 -8.04
CA ILE A 43 -24.93 -15.52 -8.15
C ILE A 43 -23.99 -14.97 -7.06
N SER A 44 -24.12 -15.48 -5.83
CA SER A 44 -23.28 -15.07 -4.70
C SER A 44 -21.81 -15.40 -4.95
N MET A 45 -21.49 -16.58 -5.47
CA MET A 45 -20.12 -16.97 -5.81
C MET A 45 -19.49 -16.09 -6.90
N SER A 46 -20.27 -15.72 -7.92
CA SER A 46 -19.79 -14.84 -8.99
C SER A 46 -19.40 -13.44 -8.49
N THR A 47 -20.19 -12.86 -7.58
CA THR A 47 -19.88 -11.54 -7.01
C THR A 47 -18.64 -11.54 -6.14
N ILE A 48 -18.41 -12.60 -5.35
CA ILE A 48 -17.22 -12.78 -4.52
C ILE A 48 -15.95 -12.87 -5.40
N SER A 49 -16.01 -13.60 -6.51
CA SER A 49 -14.87 -13.75 -7.44
C SER A 49 -14.46 -12.41 -8.06
N LEU A 50 -15.42 -11.61 -8.52
CA LEU A 50 -15.16 -10.28 -9.09
C LEU A 50 -14.60 -9.28 -8.06
N GLN A 51 -15.05 -9.35 -6.81
CA GLN A 51 -14.51 -8.53 -5.73
C GLN A 51 -13.08 -8.94 -5.38
N GLY A 52 -12.77 -10.23 -5.35
CA GLY A 52 -11.44 -10.76 -5.12
C GLY A 52 -10.43 -10.29 -6.18
N GLU A 53 -10.81 -10.28 -7.46
CA GLU A 53 -9.96 -9.79 -8.54
C GLU A 53 -9.68 -8.28 -8.40
N LYS A 54 -10.69 -7.47 -8.08
CA LYS A 54 -10.50 -6.03 -7.86
C LYS A 54 -9.59 -5.76 -6.65
N ALA A 55 -9.78 -6.48 -5.55
CA ALA A 55 -8.93 -6.37 -4.37
C ALA A 55 -7.48 -6.71 -4.70
N SER A 56 -7.22 -7.83 -5.40
CA SER A 56 -5.88 -8.24 -5.81
C SER A 56 -5.18 -7.21 -6.71
N ARG A 57 -5.92 -6.60 -7.64
CA ARG A 57 -5.38 -5.52 -8.49
C ARG A 57 -5.02 -4.28 -7.67
N ASN A 58 -5.87 -3.89 -6.73
CA ASN A 58 -5.61 -2.75 -5.84
C ASN A 58 -4.42 -3.01 -4.93
N ASP A 59 -4.29 -4.23 -4.38
CA ASP A 59 -3.16 -4.60 -3.53
C ASP A 59 -1.84 -4.55 -4.30
N ARG A 60 -1.83 -5.07 -5.54
CA ARG A 60 -0.66 -4.98 -6.41
C ARG A 60 -0.28 -3.55 -6.72
N ASP A 61 -1.26 -2.70 -7.02
CA ASP A 61 -1.03 -1.29 -7.33
C ASP A 61 -0.46 -0.55 -6.11
N ARG A 62 -0.98 -0.83 -4.91
CA ARG A 62 -0.45 -0.32 -3.66
C ARG A 62 0.98 -0.79 -3.38
N GLN A 63 1.30 -2.06 -3.70
CA GLN A 63 2.67 -2.57 -3.56
C GLN A 63 3.65 -1.84 -4.48
N ILE A 64 3.26 -1.55 -5.73
CA ILE A 64 4.07 -0.75 -6.65
C ILE A 64 4.32 0.65 -6.06
N ALA A 65 3.28 1.30 -5.53
CA ALA A 65 3.40 2.60 -4.89
C ALA A 65 4.32 2.58 -3.66
N LEU A 66 4.21 1.52 -2.83
CA LEU A 66 5.07 1.32 -1.66
C LEU A 66 6.54 1.19 -2.05
N MET A 67 6.86 0.30 -3.01
CA MET A 67 8.23 0.11 -3.50
C MET A 67 8.80 1.39 -4.13
N ALA A 68 7.97 2.16 -4.83
CA ALA A 68 8.37 3.47 -5.36
C ALA A 68 8.67 4.48 -4.25
N ALA A 69 7.86 4.52 -3.18
CA ALA A 69 8.10 5.39 -2.04
C ALA A 69 9.38 4.99 -1.27
N GLU A 70 9.62 3.70 -1.08
CA GLU A 70 10.87 3.18 -0.48
C GLU A 70 12.11 3.56 -1.31
N ALA A 71 11.99 3.46 -2.63
CA ALA A 71 13.07 3.89 -3.52
C ALA A 71 13.35 5.40 -3.38
N ALA A 72 12.31 6.23 -3.25
CA ALA A 72 12.49 7.67 -3.02
C ALA A 72 13.08 7.98 -1.64
N LEU A 73 12.74 7.23 -0.59
CA LEU A 73 13.43 7.36 0.70
C LEU A 73 14.92 7.07 0.56
N LYS A 74 15.26 6.01 -0.16
CA LYS A 74 16.66 5.65 -0.41
C LYS A 74 17.40 6.69 -1.25
N ASP A 75 16.75 7.24 -2.27
CA ASP A 75 17.28 8.33 -3.08
C ASP A 75 17.56 9.57 -2.23
N ALA A 76 16.64 9.93 -1.33
CA ALA A 76 16.82 11.04 -0.39
C ALA A 76 17.96 10.80 0.61
N GLU A 77 18.15 9.58 1.10
CA GLU A 77 19.30 9.21 1.93
C GLU A 77 20.62 9.40 1.18
N MET A 78 20.65 9.00 -0.10
CA MET A 78 21.83 9.21 -0.97
C MET A 78 22.05 10.68 -1.31
N ASP A 79 21.00 11.49 -1.38
CA ASP A 79 21.08 12.94 -1.54
C ASP A 79 21.73 13.61 -0.30
N ILE A 80 21.35 13.15 0.91
CA ILE A 80 21.92 13.65 2.18
C ILE A 80 23.36 13.19 2.36
N ASP A 81 23.65 11.91 2.08
CA ASP A 81 24.95 11.29 2.36
C ASP A 81 25.33 10.28 1.26
N PRO A 82 25.83 10.76 0.13
CA PRO A 82 26.22 9.90 -0.98
C PRO A 82 27.43 9.04 -0.61
N GLN A 83 27.32 7.74 -0.84
CA GLN A 83 28.41 6.77 -0.61
C GLN A 83 29.57 6.94 -1.58
N THR A 84 29.33 7.57 -2.72
CA THR A 84 30.32 7.87 -3.76
C THR A 84 30.16 9.32 -4.20
N ALA A 85 31.26 9.93 -4.71
CA ALA A 85 31.22 11.29 -5.22
C ALA A 85 30.24 11.37 -6.41
N ILE A 86 29.21 12.20 -6.25
CA ILE A 86 28.19 12.49 -7.28
C ILE A 86 28.42 13.92 -7.79
N ALA A 87 28.59 14.08 -9.10
CA ALA A 87 28.72 15.41 -9.70
C ALA A 87 27.43 16.22 -9.50
N GLY A 88 27.53 17.41 -8.94
CA GLY A 88 26.36 18.26 -8.64
C GLY A 88 25.62 17.86 -7.36
N SER A 89 26.20 16.98 -6.54
CA SER A 89 25.67 16.65 -5.21
C SER A 89 25.57 17.91 -4.34
N ARG A 90 24.54 17.97 -3.54
CA ARG A 90 24.31 19.01 -2.52
C ARG A 90 24.53 18.48 -1.09
N ALA A 91 25.19 17.36 -0.95
CA ALA A 91 25.41 16.68 0.33
C ALA A 91 26.04 17.59 1.42
N ASP A 92 26.88 18.54 1.03
CA ASP A 92 27.51 19.47 1.96
C ASP A 92 26.53 20.49 2.56
N THR A 93 25.34 20.67 1.97
CA THR A 93 24.28 21.52 2.53
C THR A 93 23.52 20.86 3.69
N PHE A 94 23.64 19.55 3.83
CA PHE A 94 23.04 18.78 4.94
C PHE A 94 24.06 18.65 6.10
N ASP A 95 24.21 19.75 6.84
CA ASP A 95 25.07 19.78 8.02
C ASP A 95 24.25 19.39 9.27
N PRO A 96 24.67 18.36 10.04
CA PRO A 96 24.01 17.98 11.29
C PRO A 96 24.01 19.09 12.36
N LYS A 97 24.84 20.12 12.22
CA LYS A 97 24.96 21.25 13.17
C LYS A 97 24.29 22.52 12.69
N SER A 98 23.72 22.55 11.47
CA SER A 98 23.14 23.74 10.88
C SER A 98 21.91 23.43 10.04
N ASN A 99 20.91 24.31 10.10
CA ASN A 99 19.74 24.26 9.24
C ASN A 99 19.68 25.46 8.26
N LEU A 100 20.83 26.06 7.96
CA LEU A 100 20.94 27.32 7.22
C LEU A 100 20.25 27.31 5.84
N PHE A 101 20.27 26.16 5.15
CA PHE A 101 19.72 26.01 3.80
C PHE A 101 18.26 25.52 3.76
N PHE A 102 17.63 25.38 4.93
CA PHE A 102 16.26 24.92 5.05
C PHE A 102 15.31 26.12 5.18
N GLU A 103 14.21 26.08 4.42
CA GLU A 103 13.25 27.18 4.34
C GLU A 103 11.91 26.82 4.97
N ALA A 104 11.25 27.82 5.59
CA ALA A 104 9.88 27.68 6.05
C ALA A 104 8.95 27.47 4.85
N GLY A 105 8.15 26.37 4.88
CA GLY A 105 7.28 26.01 3.75
C GLY A 105 8.00 25.35 2.58
N CYS A 106 9.26 24.97 2.75
CA CYS A 106 10.17 24.34 1.80
C CYS A 106 10.69 25.24 0.67
N ALA A 107 11.93 25.05 0.32
CA ALA A 107 12.52 25.61 -0.90
C ALA A 107 11.88 24.98 -2.14
N LYS A 108 11.49 25.80 -3.11
CA LYS A 108 10.68 25.43 -4.27
C LYS A 108 11.41 25.65 -5.59
N GLY A 109 10.98 24.91 -6.59
CA GLY A 109 11.37 25.11 -7.99
C GLY A 109 12.47 24.19 -8.48
N ASP A 110 12.26 23.69 -9.70
CA ASP A 110 13.15 22.72 -10.35
C ASP A 110 14.55 23.26 -10.66
N ALA A 111 14.77 24.58 -10.70
CA ALA A 111 16.09 25.19 -10.85
C ALA A 111 16.79 25.43 -9.51
N ASN A 112 16.10 25.27 -8.38
CA ASN A 112 16.63 25.55 -7.06
C ASN A 112 17.45 24.36 -6.52
N LEU A 113 18.71 24.63 -6.15
CA LEU A 113 19.59 23.63 -5.54
C LEU A 113 19.06 23.12 -4.19
N TYR A 114 18.34 23.98 -3.46
CA TYR A 114 17.78 23.65 -2.14
C TYR A 114 16.36 23.11 -2.19
N GLN A 115 15.82 22.82 -3.38
CA GLN A 115 14.45 22.28 -3.53
C GLN A 115 14.21 21.13 -2.56
N GLY A 116 13.06 21.16 -1.87
CA GLY A 116 12.65 20.11 -0.94
C GLY A 116 13.31 20.18 0.44
N MET A 117 14.16 21.17 0.71
CA MET A 117 14.74 21.39 2.03
C MET A 117 13.78 22.29 2.85
N CYS A 118 13.26 21.76 3.94
CA CYS A 118 12.17 22.35 4.71
C CYS A 118 12.54 22.54 6.18
N LEU A 119 12.19 23.67 6.77
CA LEU A 119 12.08 23.77 8.22
C LEU A 119 10.79 23.06 8.68
N PRO A 120 10.81 22.33 9.79
CA PRO A 120 9.61 21.70 10.34
C PRO A 120 8.57 22.78 10.72
N ALA A 121 7.30 22.42 10.65
CA ALA A 121 6.23 23.28 11.14
C ALA A 121 6.38 23.52 12.64
N LEU A 122 6.00 24.70 13.10
CA LEU A 122 5.96 25.02 14.53
C LEU A 122 4.93 24.14 15.25
N GLN A 123 5.12 23.95 16.54
CA GLN A 123 4.21 23.18 17.36
C GLN A 123 2.76 23.71 17.24
N GLY A 124 1.82 22.82 16.94
CA GLY A 124 0.41 23.18 16.72
C GLY A 124 0.06 23.62 15.29
N GLN A 125 1.02 23.75 14.41
CA GLN A 125 0.77 24.02 13.00
C GLN A 125 0.67 22.74 12.16
N THR A 126 0.04 22.88 11.00
CA THR A 126 -0.07 21.77 10.03
C THR A 126 1.32 21.35 9.55
N PRO A 127 1.65 20.05 9.53
CA PRO A 127 2.94 19.56 9.07
C PRO A 127 3.26 19.99 7.63
N VAL A 128 4.53 20.29 7.36
CA VAL A 128 5.00 20.80 6.07
C VAL A 128 4.68 19.86 4.91
N TRP A 129 4.82 18.55 5.14
CA TRP A 129 4.51 17.52 4.15
C TRP A 129 3.01 17.39 3.83
N PHE A 130 2.14 17.94 4.68
CA PHE A 130 0.69 17.97 4.44
C PHE A 130 0.26 19.24 3.69
N VAL A 131 0.95 20.37 3.94
CA VAL A 131 0.65 21.66 3.29
C VAL A 131 1.15 21.68 1.85
N ASN A 132 2.29 21.02 1.57
CA ASN A 132 2.84 20.95 0.23
C ASN A 132 2.27 19.74 -0.52
N ASP A 133 1.82 19.97 -1.75
CA ASP A 133 1.43 18.88 -2.65
C ASP A 133 2.69 18.13 -3.11
N LEU A 134 3.00 17.04 -2.42
CA LEU A 134 4.15 16.19 -2.73
C LEU A 134 4.03 15.52 -4.10
N ALA A 135 2.81 15.33 -4.60
CA ALA A 135 2.53 14.66 -5.87
C ALA A 135 2.64 15.59 -7.09
N SER A 136 2.79 16.89 -6.86
CA SER A 136 2.81 17.90 -7.92
C SER A 136 4.04 17.78 -8.81
N ASP A 137 3.84 17.73 -10.12
CA ASP A 137 4.88 17.77 -11.15
C ASP A 137 5.15 19.19 -11.69
N ALA A 138 4.53 20.21 -11.07
CA ALA A 138 4.75 21.61 -11.46
C ALA A 138 6.22 22.02 -11.22
N SER A 139 6.76 22.86 -12.11
CA SER A 139 8.13 23.37 -12.02
C SER A 139 8.41 24.17 -10.73
N GLY A 140 7.35 24.69 -10.08
CA GLY A 140 7.40 25.36 -8.78
C GLY A 140 7.18 24.44 -7.57
N SER A 141 7.17 23.11 -7.76
CA SER A 141 6.96 22.16 -6.66
C SER A 141 8.05 22.25 -5.60
N ALA A 142 7.63 22.02 -4.33
CA ALA A 142 8.57 21.84 -3.22
C ALA A 142 9.21 20.45 -3.23
N SER A 143 8.52 19.42 -3.73
CA SER A 143 9.03 18.06 -3.70
C SER A 143 10.06 17.80 -4.79
N VAL A 144 11.08 17.03 -4.45
CA VAL A 144 12.20 16.63 -5.33
C VAL A 144 11.82 15.38 -6.08
N LYS A 145 12.04 15.32 -7.39
CA LYS A 145 11.87 14.11 -8.21
C LYS A 145 12.99 13.12 -7.93
N PHE A 146 12.65 11.84 -7.90
CA PHE A 146 13.62 10.74 -7.82
C PHE A 146 14.77 10.93 -8.82
N GLY A 147 15.99 10.75 -8.36
CA GLY A 147 17.19 10.81 -9.16
C GLY A 147 17.71 12.20 -9.50
N ARG A 148 17.01 13.26 -9.11
CA ARG A 148 17.40 14.64 -9.47
C ARG A 148 18.79 15.02 -9.00
N PHE A 149 19.15 14.76 -7.75
CA PHE A 149 20.44 15.09 -7.16
C PHE A 149 21.40 13.90 -7.07
N THR A 150 20.90 12.70 -7.25
CA THR A 150 21.65 11.44 -7.13
C THR A 150 22.01 10.85 -8.49
N GLY A 151 21.35 11.28 -9.57
CA GLY A 151 21.52 10.70 -10.90
C GLY A 151 20.88 9.31 -11.06
N GLN A 152 20.14 8.83 -10.04
CA GLN A 152 19.45 7.55 -10.14
C GLN A 152 18.35 7.59 -11.20
N SER A 153 18.06 6.46 -11.81
CA SER A 153 17.00 6.33 -12.81
C SER A 153 16.02 5.24 -12.41
N MET A 154 14.74 5.46 -12.72
CA MET A 154 13.66 4.50 -12.49
C MET A 154 12.80 4.39 -13.73
N VAL A 155 12.43 3.15 -14.08
CA VAL A 155 11.48 2.91 -15.18
C VAL A 155 10.08 3.25 -14.69
N ILE A 156 9.36 4.05 -15.46
CA ILE A 156 7.97 4.46 -15.21
C ILE A 156 7.09 4.12 -16.42
N GLY A 157 5.79 4.01 -16.20
CA GLY A 157 4.82 3.82 -17.29
C GLY A 157 3.82 2.69 -17.04
N LYS A 158 3.41 2.01 -18.10
CA LYS A 158 2.37 1.00 -18.06
C LYS A 158 2.87 -0.35 -17.48
N GLY A 159 1.93 -1.12 -16.93
CA GLY A 159 2.18 -2.48 -16.47
C GLY A 159 2.48 -2.57 -14.97
N SER A 160 3.65 -3.06 -14.62
CA SER A 160 4.08 -3.25 -13.22
C SER A 160 4.99 -2.13 -12.70
N PHE A 161 5.06 -1.02 -13.43
CA PHE A 161 5.89 0.12 -13.07
C PHE A 161 5.04 1.27 -12.50
N PRO A 162 5.63 2.13 -11.67
CA PRO A 162 4.96 3.35 -11.23
C PRO A 162 4.54 4.21 -12.42
N ALA A 163 3.36 4.85 -12.33
CA ALA A 163 2.86 5.73 -13.40
C ALA A 163 3.76 6.95 -13.61
N LYS A 164 4.38 7.44 -12.52
CA LYS A 164 5.32 8.57 -12.52
C LYS A 164 6.41 8.41 -11.47
N LEU A 165 7.47 9.20 -11.59
CA LEU A 165 8.59 9.16 -10.66
C LEU A 165 8.13 9.52 -9.23
N PRO A 166 8.56 8.78 -8.21
CA PRO A 166 8.29 9.13 -6.83
C PRO A 166 9.05 10.41 -6.45
N ARG A 167 8.64 11.04 -5.35
CA ARG A 167 9.16 12.34 -4.93
C ARG A 167 9.36 12.37 -3.41
N TYR A 168 10.18 13.31 -2.95
CA TYR A 168 10.45 13.48 -1.52
C TYR A 168 10.67 14.92 -1.12
N ILE A 169 10.58 15.17 0.19
CA ILE A 169 11.08 16.37 0.87
C ILE A 169 11.92 15.96 2.07
N ILE A 170 12.79 16.87 2.52
CA ILE A 170 13.69 16.64 3.67
C ILE A 170 13.51 17.79 4.65
N GLU A 171 13.19 17.49 5.90
CA GLU A 171 13.02 18.46 6.97
C GLU A 171 14.17 18.34 7.99
N ALA A 172 14.79 19.46 8.36
CA ALA A 172 15.77 19.50 9.44
C ALA A 172 15.08 19.62 10.79
N VAL A 173 14.96 18.50 11.49
CA VAL A 173 14.31 18.42 12.82
C VAL A 173 15.36 18.42 13.91
N GLN A 174 15.15 19.21 14.96
CA GLN A 174 16.08 19.21 16.10
C GLN A 174 16.14 17.84 16.77
N ASP A 175 17.36 17.38 17.04
CA ASP A 175 17.61 16.16 17.77
C ASP A 175 17.58 16.46 19.27
N LEU A 176 16.43 16.15 19.89
CA LEU A 176 16.18 16.38 21.31
C LEU A 176 16.61 15.14 22.13
N GLU A 177 17.92 14.86 22.20
CA GLU A 177 18.41 13.79 23.07
C GLU A 177 18.19 14.17 24.54
N ALA A 178 17.63 13.23 25.30
CA ALA A 178 17.43 13.39 26.75
C ALA A 178 18.81 13.49 27.44
N GLY A 179 19.00 14.51 28.27
CA GLY A 179 20.23 14.72 29.02
C GLY A 179 21.26 15.64 28.37
N ARG A 180 20.96 16.21 27.19
CA ARG A 180 21.81 17.24 26.57
C ARG A 180 21.91 18.49 27.45
N LYS A 181 23.11 19.01 27.62
CA LYS A 181 23.35 20.26 28.34
C LYS A 181 22.90 21.47 27.54
N ALA A 182 22.47 22.53 28.20
CA ALA A 182 21.97 23.76 27.56
C ALA A 182 23.04 24.51 26.74
N ASP A 183 24.31 24.25 26.98
CA ASP A 183 25.48 24.80 26.26
C ASP A 183 25.94 23.95 25.07
N GLU A 184 25.35 22.79 24.87
CA GLU A 184 25.71 21.89 23.77
C GLU A 184 25.09 22.35 22.46
N GLN A 185 25.88 22.36 21.38
CA GLN A 185 25.44 22.78 20.04
C GLN A 185 24.23 21.98 19.58
N THR A 186 23.22 22.66 19.06
CA THR A 186 22.01 22.03 18.50
C THR A 186 22.40 21.08 17.35
N LYS A 187 21.89 19.86 17.39
CA LYS A 187 22.02 18.87 16.31
C LYS A 187 20.71 18.64 15.62
N TYR A 188 20.79 18.25 14.35
CA TYR A 188 19.64 18.01 13.51
C TYR A 188 19.63 16.58 12.97
N LEU A 189 18.44 16.00 12.97
CA LEU A 189 18.08 14.81 12.20
C LEU A 189 17.36 15.26 10.95
N PHE A 190 17.46 14.48 9.90
CA PHE A 190 16.75 14.73 8.66
C PHE A 190 15.54 13.81 8.55
N ARG A 191 14.34 14.40 8.67
CA ARG A 191 13.09 13.70 8.43
C ARG A 191 12.80 13.73 6.95
N ILE A 192 12.77 12.55 6.34
CA ILE A 192 12.47 12.38 4.92
C ILE A 192 11.00 11.98 4.81
N THR A 193 10.22 12.69 4.00
CA THR A 193 8.86 12.29 3.63
C THR A 193 8.84 12.05 2.13
N ALA A 194 8.53 10.84 1.72
CA ALA A 194 8.49 10.41 0.33
C ALA A 194 7.09 9.98 -0.08
N VAL A 195 6.70 10.27 -1.32
CA VAL A 195 5.49 9.79 -1.97
C VAL A 195 5.85 8.93 -3.17
N GLY A 196 5.31 7.72 -3.20
CA GLY A 196 5.38 6.80 -4.34
C GLY A 196 4.02 6.65 -5.00
N PHE A 197 4.04 6.32 -6.29
CA PHE A 197 2.85 6.16 -7.13
C PHE A 197 2.71 4.73 -7.58
N GLY A 198 1.48 4.23 -7.65
CA GLY A 198 1.15 2.95 -8.26
C GLY A 198 1.24 2.97 -9.78
N ALA A 199 0.83 1.88 -10.42
CA ALA A 199 0.60 1.86 -11.86
C ALA A 199 -0.56 2.80 -12.27
N ASN A 200 -1.47 3.05 -11.33
CA ASN A 200 -2.42 4.16 -11.38
C ASN A 200 -1.84 5.33 -10.55
N GLU A 201 -1.70 6.51 -11.16
CA GLU A 201 -1.14 7.70 -10.50
C GLU A 201 -1.96 8.21 -9.30
N ASN A 202 -3.25 7.83 -9.21
CA ASN A 202 -4.10 8.14 -8.07
C ASN A 202 -3.82 7.23 -6.86
N THR A 203 -3.16 6.09 -7.07
CA THR A 203 -2.72 5.23 -5.98
C THR A 203 -1.40 5.75 -5.44
N GLN A 204 -1.44 6.30 -4.24
CA GLN A 204 -0.29 6.93 -3.61
C GLN A 204 0.00 6.29 -2.26
N VAL A 205 1.28 6.15 -1.94
CA VAL A 205 1.78 5.75 -0.62
C VAL A 205 2.78 6.80 -0.16
N VAL A 206 2.58 7.28 1.06
CA VAL A 206 3.50 8.22 1.71
C VAL A 206 4.22 7.49 2.82
N LEU A 207 5.55 7.59 2.83
CA LEU A 207 6.42 7.04 3.85
C LEU A 207 7.24 8.15 4.50
N GLN A 208 7.59 7.94 5.76
CA GLN A 208 8.53 8.79 6.48
C GLN A 208 9.65 7.97 7.11
N SER A 209 10.86 8.51 7.07
CA SER A 209 12.01 8.00 7.79
C SER A 209 12.79 9.14 8.44
N PHE A 210 13.65 8.80 9.40
CA PHE A 210 14.61 9.72 9.98
C PHE A 210 16.02 9.24 9.64
N TYR A 211 16.82 10.15 9.13
CA TYR A 211 18.22 9.90 8.79
C TYR A 211 19.13 10.73 9.69
N ARG A 212 20.12 10.07 10.32
CA ARG A 212 21.16 10.72 11.09
C ARG A 212 22.45 10.70 10.27
N LYS A 213 22.85 11.85 9.76
CA LYS A 213 24.12 11.98 9.06
C LYS A 213 25.28 11.96 10.06
N ALA A 214 26.33 11.16 9.77
CA ALA A 214 27.53 11.15 10.56
C ALA A 214 28.25 12.49 10.45
N GLU A 215 28.82 12.96 11.56
CA GLU A 215 29.68 14.15 11.56
C GLU A 215 30.98 13.81 10.80
N LYS A 216 31.34 14.67 9.85
CA LYS A 216 32.69 14.57 9.25
C LYS A 216 33.69 14.96 10.32
N SER A 217 34.57 14.04 10.68
CA SER A 217 35.73 14.26 11.60
C SER A 217 36.77 15.14 10.95
#